data_97f5b6b72c7a55a558a12c19fbf3d0ff
#
_entry.id   97f5b6b72c7a55a558a12c19fbf3d0ff
#
_cell.length_a   1.000
_cell.length_b   1.000
_cell.length_c   1.000
_cell.angle_alpha   90.00
_cell.angle_beta   90.00
_cell.angle_gamma   90.00
#
_symmetry.space_group_name_H-M   'P 1'
#
loop_
_entity.id
_entity.type
_entity.pdbx_description
1 polymer ?
#
loop_
_entity_poly.entity_id
_entity_poly.type
_entity_poly.pdbx_seq_one_letter_code
_entity_poly.pdbx_strand_id
1 'polypeptide(L)'
;MKRKSNKNSFIGCAKAYIRSLQEEGRYSTAHVYKNAILSFTKFCDTPDVAFGQVNRDNLRRYGQYLYDCGLKPNTVSTYMRMLRSIYNRGVEAGTARFIPRLFR
;
A
#
# COMPACT_ATOMS: atom_id res chain seq x y z
N MET A 1 -0.89 -22.85 -12.16
CA MET A 1 -0.71 -22.51 -11.92
C MET A 1 -0.55 -21.72 -11.34
N LYS A 2 -0.16 -21.55 -11.28
CA LYS A 2 0.09 -20.92 -10.79
C LYS A 2 0.44 -19.98 -10.55
N ARG A 3 0.38 -19.47 -10.26
CA ARG A 3 0.69 -18.63 -10.02
C ARG A 3 1.40 -18.06 -9.42
N LYS A 4 1.40 -18.06 -9.63
CA LYS A 4 2.55 -17.75 -9.17
C LYS A 4 2.77 -16.53 -8.41
N SER A 5 3.46 -16.50 -7.24
CA SER A 5 3.53 -15.22 -6.56
C SER A 5 4.42 -14.26 -7.34
N ASN A 6 3.95 -13.05 -7.45
CA ASN A 6 4.67 -12.03 -8.16
C ASN A 6 5.56 -11.29 -7.17
N LYS A 7 6.87 -11.41 -7.34
CA LYS A 7 7.84 -10.78 -6.44
C LYS A 7 7.72 -9.25 -6.45
N ASN A 8 7.20 -8.71 -7.55
CA ASN A 8 7.07 -7.26 -7.70
C ASN A 8 5.70 -6.75 -7.28
N SER A 9 4.90 -7.59 -6.66
CA SER A 9 3.56 -7.22 -6.25
C SER A 9 3.57 -6.43 -4.96
N PHE A 10 3.15 -5.17 -5.02
CA PHE A 10 2.95 -4.35 -3.84
C PHE A 10 1.87 -4.95 -2.96
N ILE A 11 0.79 -5.44 -3.59
CA ILE A 11 -0.34 -6.04 -2.86
C ILE A 11 0.09 -7.33 -2.19
N GLY A 12 0.91 -8.13 -2.85
CA GLY A 12 1.43 -9.34 -2.23
C GLY A 12 2.22 -9.05 -0.97
N CYS A 13 3.08 -8.03 -1.03
CA CYS A 13 3.84 -7.58 0.12
C CYS A 13 2.91 -7.09 1.23
N ALA A 14 1.89 -6.32 0.87
CA ALA A 14 0.92 -5.80 1.83
C ALA A 14 0.18 -6.94 2.54
N LYS A 15 -0.29 -7.91 1.79
CA LYS A 15 -1.04 -9.03 2.36
C LYS A 15 -0.17 -9.84 3.33
N ALA A 16 1.09 -10.05 2.97
CA ALA A 16 2.01 -10.77 3.84
C ALA A 16 2.23 -10.02 5.14
N TYR A 17 2.39 -8.71 5.08
CA TYR A 17 2.57 -7.90 6.26
C TYR A 17 1.31 -7.90 7.13
N ILE A 18 0.15 -7.77 6.51
CA ILE A 18 -1.13 -7.80 7.25
C ILE A 18 -1.29 -9.12 7.98
N ARG A 19 -0.96 -10.23 7.31
CA ARG A 19 -1.02 -11.55 7.96
C ARG A 19 -0.08 -11.60 9.15
N SER A 20 1.12 -11.07 9.01
CA SER A 20 2.09 -11.03 10.08
C SER A 20 1.54 -10.29 11.30
N LEU A 21 0.88 -9.15 11.07
CA LEU A 21 0.27 -8.39 12.15
C LEU A 21 -0.83 -9.17 12.85
N GLN A 22 -1.63 -9.90 12.08
CA GLN A 22 -2.70 -10.72 12.65
C GLN A 22 -2.12 -11.84 13.50
N GLU A 23 -1.03 -12.46 13.04
CA GLU A 23 -0.38 -13.53 13.80
C GLU A 23 0.21 -13.02 15.11
N GLU A 24 0.59 -11.74 15.14
CA GLU A 24 1.07 -11.12 16.38
C GLU A 24 -0.05 -10.63 17.28
N GLY A 25 -1.30 -10.81 16.88
CA GLY A 25 -2.43 -10.34 17.63
C GLY A 25 -2.74 -8.86 17.46
N ARG A 26 -2.11 -8.21 16.50
CA ARG A 26 -2.29 -6.78 16.26
C ARG A 26 -3.40 -6.55 15.25
N TYR A 27 -4.60 -6.96 15.64
CA TYR A 27 -5.73 -6.96 14.71
C TYR A 27 -6.18 -5.57 14.30
N SER A 28 -6.16 -4.62 15.22
CA SER A 28 -6.57 -3.25 14.90
C SER A 28 -5.66 -2.63 13.86
N THR A 29 -4.36 -2.80 14.02
CA THR A 29 -3.38 -2.28 13.07
C THR A 29 -3.54 -2.95 11.73
N ALA A 30 -3.71 -4.29 11.73
CA ALA A 30 -3.91 -5.04 10.50
C ALA A 30 -5.14 -4.55 9.75
N HIS A 31 -6.21 -4.22 10.49
CA HIS A 31 -7.45 -3.73 9.89
C HIS A 31 -7.25 -2.40 9.16
N VAL A 32 -6.50 -1.49 9.76
CA VAL A 32 -6.23 -0.19 9.14
C VAL A 32 -5.42 -0.36 7.86
N TYR A 33 -4.39 -1.22 7.91
CA TYR A 33 -3.60 -1.52 6.71
C TYR A 33 -4.47 -2.12 5.61
N LYS A 34 -5.35 -3.05 6.00
CA LYS A 34 -6.24 -3.69 5.03
C LYS A 34 -7.12 -2.65 4.34
N ASN A 35 -7.67 -1.72 5.12
CA ASN A 35 -8.53 -0.68 4.56
C ASN A 35 -7.75 0.22 3.60
N ALA A 36 -6.53 0.59 3.94
CA ALA A 36 -5.71 1.41 3.06
C ALA A 36 -5.41 0.69 1.75
N ILE A 37 -5.11 -0.60 1.82
CA ILE A 37 -4.81 -1.39 0.64
C ILE A 37 -6.04 -1.55 -0.24
N LEU A 38 -7.19 -1.82 0.35
CA LEU A 38 -8.43 -1.95 -0.41
C LEU A 38 -8.75 -0.63 -1.13
N SER A 39 -8.55 0.49 -0.44
CA SER A 39 -8.77 1.80 -1.04
C SER A 39 -7.83 2.02 -2.22
N PHE A 40 -6.57 1.67 -2.06
CA PHE A 40 -5.58 1.89 -3.12
C PHE A 40 -5.83 0.99 -4.33
N THR A 41 -6.20 -0.28 -4.10
CA THR A 41 -6.52 -1.18 -5.22
C THR A 41 -7.74 -0.70 -5.97
N LYS A 42 -8.71 -0.15 -5.27
CA LYS A 42 -9.90 0.40 -5.90
C LYS A 42 -9.54 1.60 -6.76
N PHE A 43 -8.67 2.47 -6.24
CA PHE A 43 -8.19 3.62 -7.01
C PHE A 43 -7.44 3.17 -8.27
N CYS A 44 -6.57 2.17 -8.14
CA CYS A 44 -5.79 1.67 -9.27
C CYS A 44 -6.60 0.82 -10.23
N ASP A 45 -7.80 0.42 -9.81
CA ASP A 45 -8.72 -0.39 -10.61
C ASP A 45 -8.09 -1.71 -11.01
N THR A 46 -7.34 -2.31 -10.10
CA THR A 46 -6.73 -3.62 -10.30
C THR A 46 -6.50 -4.27 -8.94
N PRO A 47 -6.76 -5.59 -8.82
CA PRO A 47 -6.56 -6.28 -7.55
C PRO A 47 -5.09 -6.57 -7.25
N ASP A 48 -4.22 -6.45 -8.23
CA ASP A 48 -2.81 -6.78 -8.07
C ASP A 48 -1.95 -5.60 -8.54
N VAL A 49 -1.68 -4.70 -7.60
CA VAL A 49 -0.88 -3.51 -7.89
C VAL A 49 0.59 -3.86 -7.72
N ALA A 50 1.38 -3.60 -8.76
CA ALA A 50 2.82 -3.82 -8.71
C ALA A 50 3.52 -2.63 -8.04
N PHE A 51 4.75 -2.86 -7.54
CA PHE A 51 5.52 -1.79 -6.93
C PHE A 51 5.75 -0.62 -7.90
N GLY A 52 5.87 -0.91 -9.18
CA GLY A 52 6.06 0.14 -10.19
C GLY A 52 4.89 1.11 -10.30
N GLN A 53 3.71 0.67 -9.87
CA GLN A 53 2.53 1.54 -9.88
C GLN A 53 2.47 2.45 -8.66
N VAL A 54 3.31 2.17 -7.66
CA VAL A 54 3.43 3.04 -6.49
C VAL A 54 4.50 4.07 -6.81
N ASN A 55 4.12 5.08 -7.59
CA ASN A 55 5.04 6.13 -8.00
C ASN A 55 4.46 7.48 -7.57
N ARG A 56 5.30 8.51 -7.67
CA ARG A 56 4.95 9.83 -7.15
C ARG A 56 3.67 10.37 -7.79
N ASP A 57 3.53 10.20 -9.09
CA ASP A 57 2.36 10.70 -9.81
C ASP A 57 1.08 10.01 -9.35
N ASN A 58 1.12 8.68 -9.26
CA ASN A 58 -0.04 7.92 -8.81
C ASN A 58 -0.38 8.21 -7.36
N LEU A 59 0.64 8.41 -6.52
CA LEU A 59 0.40 8.74 -5.11
C LEU A 59 -0.26 10.11 -4.97
N ARG A 60 0.15 11.07 -5.79
CA ARG A 60 -0.47 12.39 -5.77
C ARG A 60 -1.93 12.29 -6.20
N ARG A 61 -2.21 11.54 -7.25
CA ARG A 61 -3.57 11.34 -7.74
C ARG A 61 -4.41 10.61 -6.71
N TYR A 62 -3.82 9.64 -6.03
CA TYR A 62 -4.52 8.90 -4.99
C TYR A 62 -4.90 9.81 -3.84
N GLY A 63 -3.98 10.68 -3.42
CA GLY A 63 -4.30 11.65 -2.38
C GLY A 63 -5.46 12.54 -2.76
N GLN A 64 -5.47 13.03 -3.99
CA GLN A 64 -6.58 13.84 -4.48
C GLN A 64 -7.89 13.04 -4.52
N TYR A 65 -7.79 11.78 -4.96
CA TYR A 65 -8.93 10.87 -4.97
C TYR A 65 -9.54 10.72 -3.58
N LEU A 66 -8.70 10.59 -2.56
CA LEU A 66 -9.18 10.45 -1.19
C LEU A 66 -9.88 11.73 -0.71
N TYR A 67 -9.32 12.89 -1.02
CA TYR A 67 -9.98 14.16 -0.69
C TYR A 67 -11.31 14.27 -1.41
N ASP A 68 -11.35 13.88 -2.68
CA ASP A 68 -12.59 13.93 -3.47
C ASP A 68 -13.67 13.00 -2.90
N CYS A 69 -13.22 11.91 -2.24
CA CYS A 69 -14.14 11.00 -1.56
C CYS A 69 -14.64 11.55 -0.22
N GLY A 70 -14.16 12.71 0.18
CA GLY A 70 -14.61 13.36 1.40
C GLY A 70 -13.81 13.02 2.64
N LEU A 71 -12.64 12.37 2.47
CA LEU A 71 -11.83 12.03 3.63
C LEU A 71 -11.09 13.26 4.16
N LYS A 72 -10.91 13.27 5.48
CA LYS A 72 -10.22 14.37 6.14
C LYS A 72 -8.71 14.26 5.93
N PRO A 73 -7.97 15.39 6.04
CA PRO A 73 -6.52 15.36 5.86
C PRO A 73 -5.80 14.34 6.74
N ASN A 74 -6.25 14.15 7.97
CA ASN A 74 -5.62 13.17 8.86
C ASN A 74 -5.79 11.75 8.34
N THR A 75 -6.96 11.44 7.79
CA THR A 75 -7.22 10.12 7.24
C THR A 75 -6.38 9.89 5.98
N VAL A 76 -6.29 10.90 5.12
CA VAL A 76 -5.47 10.80 3.92
C VAL A 76 -4.02 10.56 4.30
N SER A 77 -3.53 11.32 5.28
CA SER A 77 -2.16 11.18 5.76
C SER A 77 -1.90 9.80 6.32
N THR A 78 -2.87 9.25 7.06
CA THR A 78 -2.76 7.91 7.63
C THR A 78 -2.64 6.86 6.53
N TYR A 79 -3.48 6.94 5.51
CA TYR A 79 -3.43 5.99 4.41
C TYR A 79 -2.11 6.07 3.66
N MET A 80 -1.62 7.29 3.41
CA MET A 80 -0.32 7.46 2.76
C MET A 80 0.80 6.84 3.59
N ARG A 81 0.75 7.01 4.91
CA ARG A 81 1.73 6.43 5.82
C ARG A 81 1.71 4.91 5.76
N MET A 82 0.51 4.32 5.68
CA MET A 82 0.38 2.87 5.58
C MET A 82 1.02 2.36 4.30
N LEU A 83 0.75 3.02 3.17
CA LEU A 83 1.35 2.63 1.89
C LEU A 83 2.87 2.77 1.94
N ARG A 84 3.37 3.84 2.55
CA ARG A 84 4.81 4.05 2.70
C ARG A 84 5.46 2.93 3.50
N SER A 85 4.82 2.52 4.59
CA SER A 85 5.34 1.46 5.43
C SER A 85 5.49 0.16 4.63
N ILE A 86 4.47 -0.17 3.84
CA ILE A 86 4.50 -1.38 3.03
C ILE A 86 5.57 -1.27 1.94
N TYR A 87 5.67 -0.12 1.29
CA TYR A 87 6.68 0.09 0.27
C TYR A 87 8.09 -0.08 0.84
N ASN A 88 8.34 0.48 2.02
CA ASN A 88 9.65 0.37 2.66
C ASN A 88 9.99 -1.08 2.99
N ARG A 89 9.00 -1.89 3.35
CA ARG A 89 9.25 -3.31 3.59
C ARG A 89 9.68 -4.00 2.30
N GLY A 90 9.10 -3.61 1.17
CA GLY A 90 9.51 -4.12 -0.12
C GLY A 90 10.94 -3.75 -0.47
N VAL A 91 11.33 -2.52 -0.13
CA VAL A 91 12.71 -2.06 -0.34
C VAL A 91 13.67 -2.91 0.51
N GLU A 92 13.33 -3.14 1.77
CA GLU A 92 14.18 -3.93 2.66
C GLU A 92 14.30 -5.38 2.19
N ALA A 93 13.25 -5.91 1.59
CA ALA A 93 13.22 -7.27 1.09
C ALA A 93 13.89 -7.39 -0.29
N GLY A 94 14.26 -6.29 -0.90
CA GLY A 94 14.90 -6.28 -2.21
C GLY A 94 13.94 -6.41 -3.37
N THR A 95 12.63 -6.31 -3.12
CA THR A 95 11.61 -6.44 -4.17
C THR A 95 11.17 -5.10 -4.74
N ALA A 96 11.54 -4.01 -4.08
CA ALA A 96 11.18 -2.67 -4.53
C ALA A 96 12.43 -1.78 -4.55
N ARG A 97 12.41 -0.81 -5.44
CA ARG A 97 13.50 0.16 -5.56
C ARG A 97 13.27 1.31 -4.59
N PHE A 98 14.32 1.73 -3.88
CA PHE A 98 14.24 2.92 -3.06
C PHE A 98 14.16 4.15 -3.96
N ILE A 99 13.15 4.98 -3.75
CA ILE A 99 12.96 6.23 -4.50
C ILE A 99 12.91 7.36 -3.49
N PRO A 100 13.91 8.26 -3.50
CA PRO A 100 13.91 9.40 -2.57
C PRO A 100 12.65 10.24 -2.74
N ARG A 101 12.06 10.64 -1.63
CA ARG A 101 10.90 11.53 -1.61
C ARG A 101 9.67 10.99 -2.32
N LEU A 102 9.56 9.65 -2.42
CA LEU A 102 8.43 9.06 -3.11
C LEU A 102 7.08 9.50 -2.51
N PHE A 103 7.03 9.61 -1.19
CA PHE A 103 5.79 9.92 -0.46
C PHE A 103 5.73 11.37 0.03
N ARG A 104 6.48 12.25 -0.60
CA ARG A 104 6.51 13.67 -0.21
C ARG A 104 5.63 14.52 -1.08
#